data_e990578f88f38a3222b079297af6c1f1
#
_entry.id   e990578f88f38a3222b079297af6c1f1
#
_cell.length_a   1.000
_cell.length_b   1.000
_cell.length_c   1.000
_cell.angle_alpha   90.00
_cell.angle_beta   90.00
_cell.angle_gamma   90.00
#
_symmetry.space_group_name_H-M   'P 1'
#
loop_
_entity.id
_entity.type
_entity.pdbx_description
1 polymer ?
#
loop_
_entity_poly.entity_id
_entity_poly.type
_entity_poly.pdbx_seq_one_letter_code
_entity_poly.pdbx_strand_id
1 'polypeptide(L)'
;MITPQEPYIELAKALQIDSLVFKREDLHLYGSHKGRSIPVMIDMYSKQGIEHFAISSSGNAALAAAQHIHKVNQENKKSNGEKKISLDILIGQHISKKKLNNLETFRNENINVTMHDRPLQTLFQKTKDTSIKALRQSNDDNALIGYSTLADELLEIADLQAVFIGTSSGTTAQALAENFISKNKKVEMHIVQTSSCHPIANAFVDSDVIDEKSIADAIVDHMAKRKDTLIKLIEKTGGSAWIASNEQILAAQDITKKHTDISISTNSALSVAGLMQAVYTGKSWDGTVVCIICGD
;
A
#
# COMPACT_ATOMS: atom_id res chain seq x y z
N MET A 1 7.17 1.27 -14.88
CA MET A 1 5.82 1.57 -15.42
C MET A 1 5.29 2.77 -14.67
N ILE A 2 4.87 3.82 -15.37
CA ILE A 2 4.27 5.02 -14.78
C ILE A 2 2.76 4.78 -14.65
N THR A 3 2.19 5.01 -13.48
CA THR A 3 0.73 4.96 -13.27
C THR A 3 0.11 6.33 -13.52
N PRO A 4 -1.18 6.40 -13.93
CA PRO A 4 -1.82 7.68 -14.22
C PRO A 4 -1.82 8.64 -13.02
N GLN A 5 -1.69 9.93 -13.35
CA GLN A 5 -1.81 11.06 -12.43
C GLN A 5 -2.90 11.97 -13.00
N GLU A 6 -4.13 11.80 -12.52
CA GLU A 6 -5.32 12.40 -13.09
C GLU A 6 -5.84 13.53 -12.20
N PRO A 7 -5.98 14.76 -12.74
CA PRO A 7 -6.56 15.89 -11.99
C PRO A 7 -8.09 15.77 -11.93
N TYR A 8 -8.68 16.10 -10.78
CA TYR A 8 -10.13 16.04 -10.53
C TYR A 8 -10.67 17.39 -10.05
N ILE A 9 -10.93 18.28 -10.99
CA ILE A 9 -11.32 19.67 -10.74
C ILE A 9 -12.64 19.76 -9.94
N GLU A 10 -13.65 18.98 -10.31
CA GLU A 10 -14.96 19.05 -9.63
C GLU A 10 -14.90 18.48 -8.21
N LEU A 11 -14.07 17.45 -7.99
CA LEU A 11 -13.84 16.93 -6.64
C LEU A 11 -13.00 17.92 -5.80
N ALA A 12 -12.01 18.57 -6.38
CA ALA A 12 -11.21 19.60 -5.70
C ALA A 12 -12.11 20.76 -5.22
N LYS A 13 -13.00 21.26 -6.09
CA LYS A 13 -14.00 22.28 -5.73
C LYS A 13 -14.93 21.81 -4.61
N ALA A 14 -15.44 20.58 -4.69
CA ALA A 14 -16.31 20.01 -3.66
C ALA A 14 -15.62 19.87 -2.31
N LEU A 15 -14.30 19.62 -2.30
CA LEU A 15 -13.46 19.55 -1.11
C LEU A 15 -12.84 20.89 -0.70
N GLN A 16 -13.11 21.99 -1.43
CA GLN A 16 -12.61 23.34 -1.16
C GLN A 16 -11.07 23.43 -1.12
N ILE A 17 -10.41 22.75 -2.05
CA ILE A 17 -8.95 22.82 -2.27
C ILE A 17 -8.66 23.25 -3.72
N ASP A 18 -7.48 23.85 -3.95
CA ASP A 18 -7.15 24.44 -5.25
C ASP A 18 -6.91 23.37 -6.32
N SER A 19 -6.16 22.33 -6.01
CA SER A 19 -5.81 21.27 -6.94
C SER A 19 -5.78 19.89 -6.29
N LEU A 20 -6.47 18.92 -6.90
CA LEU A 20 -6.48 17.52 -6.49
C LEU A 20 -6.07 16.61 -7.65
N VAL A 21 -5.13 15.73 -7.38
CA VAL A 21 -4.71 14.67 -8.31
C VAL A 21 -4.88 13.31 -7.64
N PHE A 22 -5.41 12.33 -8.37
CA PHE A 22 -5.32 10.92 -7.96
C PHE A 22 -4.11 10.27 -8.61
N LYS A 23 -3.26 9.71 -7.77
CA LYS A 23 -2.21 8.78 -8.22
C LYS A 23 -2.80 7.38 -8.29
N ARG A 24 -3.09 6.92 -9.49
CA ARG A 24 -3.88 5.71 -9.79
C ARG A 24 -3.02 4.43 -9.70
N GLU A 25 -2.58 4.09 -8.48
CA GLU A 25 -1.83 2.85 -8.23
C GLU A 25 -2.70 1.59 -8.36
N ASP A 26 -4.01 1.73 -8.31
CA ASP A 26 -4.98 0.68 -8.67
C ASP A 26 -4.89 0.23 -10.14
N LEU A 27 -4.35 1.08 -11.01
CA LEU A 27 -4.09 0.80 -12.43
C LEU A 27 -2.64 0.31 -12.67
N HIS A 28 -1.87 0.06 -11.62
CA HIS A 28 -0.56 -0.55 -11.75
C HIS A 28 -0.68 -1.96 -12.37
N LEU A 29 0.34 -2.40 -13.12
CA LEU A 29 0.36 -3.72 -13.79
C LEU A 29 0.00 -4.89 -12.85
N TYR A 30 0.37 -4.78 -11.58
CA TYR A 30 0.06 -5.77 -10.55
C TYR A 30 -1.21 -5.41 -9.73
N GLY A 31 -2.06 -4.52 -10.21
CA GLY A 31 -3.34 -4.16 -9.62
C GLY A 31 -3.27 -3.31 -8.35
N SER A 32 -2.09 -2.89 -7.92
CA SER A 32 -1.92 -2.04 -6.73
C SER A 32 -0.50 -1.50 -6.58
N HIS A 33 -0.33 -0.52 -5.68
CA HIS A 33 0.97 0.01 -5.27
C HIS A 33 1.96 -1.06 -4.74
N LYS A 34 1.48 -2.24 -4.32
CA LYS A 34 2.35 -3.35 -3.87
C LYS A 34 3.23 -3.89 -4.99
N GLY A 35 2.79 -3.71 -6.24
CA GLY A 35 3.58 -4.03 -7.43
C GLY A 35 4.85 -3.22 -7.61
N ARG A 36 4.99 -2.09 -6.90
CA ARG A 36 6.23 -1.30 -6.87
C ARG A 36 7.34 -2.00 -6.08
N SER A 37 6.99 -2.59 -4.95
CA SER A 37 7.95 -3.05 -3.95
C SER A 37 8.19 -4.57 -3.98
N ILE A 38 7.13 -5.37 -4.00
CA ILE A 38 7.25 -6.84 -3.92
C ILE A 38 8.11 -7.42 -5.05
N PRO A 39 7.94 -7.05 -6.33
CA PRO A 39 8.81 -7.50 -7.41
C PRO A 39 10.29 -7.14 -7.19
N VAL A 40 10.56 -5.91 -6.75
CA VAL A 40 11.93 -5.46 -6.47
C VAL A 40 12.57 -6.29 -5.37
N MET A 41 11.85 -6.60 -4.29
CA MET A 41 12.34 -7.50 -3.24
C MET A 41 12.69 -8.88 -3.79
N ILE A 42 11.79 -9.48 -4.59
CA ILE A 42 12.01 -10.80 -5.18
C ILE A 42 13.24 -10.78 -6.08
N ASP A 43 13.37 -9.81 -6.98
CA ASP A 43 14.49 -9.69 -7.90
C ASP A 43 15.83 -9.51 -7.17
N MET A 44 15.87 -8.68 -6.12
CA MET A 44 17.06 -8.46 -5.31
C MET A 44 17.52 -9.74 -4.61
N TYR A 45 16.61 -10.47 -3.98
CA TYR A 45 16.95 -11.72 -3.29
C TYR A 45 17.26 -12.84 -4.27
N SER A 46 16.59 -12.91 -5.43
CA SER A 46 16.89 -13.88 -6.48
C SER A 46 18.31 -13.70 -7.04
N LYS A 47 18.79 -12.45 -7.16
CA LYS A 47 20.18 -12.16 -7.54
C LYS A 47 21.19 -12.61 -6.48
N GLN A 48 20.76 -12.74 -5.22
CA GLN A 48 21.56 -13.28 -4.12
C GLN A 48 21.47 -14.81 -4.01
N GLY A 49 20.78 -15.48 -4.93
CA GLY A 49 20.64 -16.93 -4.97
C GLY A 49 19.42 -17.50 -4.24
N ILE A 50 18.54 -16.66 -3.72
CA ILE A 50 17.29 -17.13 -3.11
C ILE A 50 16.29 -17.49 -4.21
N GLU A 51 15.78 -18.71 -4.17
CA GLU A 51 14.84 -19.28 -5.16
C GLU A 51 13.48 -19.63 -4.54
N HIS A 52 13.38 -19.62 -3.21
CA HIS A 52 12.14 -19.93 -2.50
C HIS A 52 11.69 -18.76 -1.63
N PHE A 53 10.48 -18.29 -1.87
CA PHE A 53 9.86 -17.21 -1.13
C PHE A 53 8.61 -17.69 -0.38
N ALA A 54 8.28 -17.03 0.71
CA ALA A 54 7.03 -17.25 1.43
C ALA A 54 6.42 -15.91 1.84
N ILE A 55 5.09 -15.83 1.80
CA ILE A 55 4.34 -14.63 2.19
C ILE A 55 3.09 -14.99 3.00
N SER A 56 2.85 -14.28 4.09
CA SER A 56 1.59 -14.33 4.83
C SER A 56 0.75 -13.11 4.47
N SER A 57 -0.08 -13.25 3.45
CA SER A 57 -0.99 -12.21 2.97
C SER A 57 -2.08 -12.81 2.10
N SER A 58 -3.29 -12.29 2.21
CA SER A 58 -4.42 -12.66 1.33
C SER A 58 -4.78 -11.58 0.31
N GLY A 59 -4.06 -10.44 0.31
CA GLY A 59 -4.36 -9.27 -0.52
C GLY A 59 -3.26 -8.93 -1.52
N ASN A 60 -3.15 -7.65 -1.81
CA ASN A 60 -2.31 -7.09 -2.89
C ASN A 60 -0.84 -7.51 -2.86
N ALA A 61 -0.24 -7.73 -1.67
CA ALA A 61 1.15 -8.14 -1.59
C ALA A 61 1.35 -9.58 -2.09
N ALA A 62 0.44 -10.50 -1.72
CA ALA A 62 0.48 -11.88 -2.20
C ALA A 62 0.19 -11.96 -3.70
N LEU A 63 -0.78 -11.17 -4.18
CA LEU A 63 -1.12 -11.11 -5.60
C LEU A 63 0.06 -10.59 -6.44
N ALA A 64 0.71 -9.51 -6.00
CA ALA A 64 1.90 -8.98 -6.68
C ALA A 64 3.06 -9.99 -6.70
N ALA A 65 3.28 -10.73 -5.60
CA ALA A 65 4.29 -11.79 -5.55
C ALA A 65 3.97 -12.94 -6.53
N ALA A 66 2.73 -13.41 -6.52
CA ALA A 66 2.28 -14.50 -7.41
C ALA A 66 2.42 -14.13 -8.89
N GLN A 67 1.93 -12.95 -9.27
CA GLN A 67 2.00 -12.44 -10.64
C GLN A 67 3.45 -12.29 -11.10
N HIS A 68 4.31 -11.71 -10.24
CA HIS A 68 5.71 -11.48 -10.60
C HIS A 68 6.47 -12.79 -10.77
N ILE A 69 6.36 -13.72 -9.82
CA ILE A 69 7.02 -15.02 -9.90
C ILE A 69 6.50 -15.83 -11.09
N HIS A 70 5.19 -15.79 -11.36
CA HIS A 70 4.62 -16.44 -12.54
C HIS A 70 5.26 -15.90 -13.84
N LYS A 71 5.36 -14.56 -13.95
CA LYS A 71 5.99 -13.89 -15.10
C LYS A 71 7.46 -14.28 -15.26
N VAL A 72 8.26 -14.18 -14.17
CA VAL A 72 9.69 -14.52 -14.20
C VAL A 72 9.91 -15.97 -14.62
N ASN A 73 9.13 -16.91 -14.09
CA ASN A 73 9.24 -18.32 -14.44
C ASN A 73 8.86 -18.59 -15.92
N GLN A 74 7.87 -17.84 -16.45
CA GLN A 74 7.54 -17.93 -17.88
C GLN A 74 8.66 -17.40 -18.77
N GLU A 75 9.30 -16.29 -18.40
CA GLU A 75 10.43 -15.70 -19.14
C GLU A 75 11.64 -16.62 -19.11
N ASN A 76 11.98 -17.21 -17.95
CA ASN A 76 13.04 -18.18 -17.80
C ASN A 76 12.80 -19.42 -18.67
N LYS A 77 11.59 -19.94 -18.72
CA LYS A 77 11.23 -21.08 -19.58
C LYS A 77 11.44 -20.78 -21.07
N LYS A 78 11.11 -19.56 -21.52
CA LYS A 78 11.30 -19.14 -22.93
C LYS A 78 12.77 -19.00 -23.32
N SER A 79 13.63 -18.62 -22.37
CA SER A 79 15.08 -18.45 -22.59
C SER A 79 15.91 -19.72 -22.35
N ASN A 80 15.27 -20.90 -22.21
CA ASN A 80 15.90 -22.16 -21.81
C ASN A 80 16.66 -22.08 -20.47
N GLY A 81 16.28 -21.15 -19.60
CA GLY A 81 16.82 -21.04 -18.24
C GLY A 81 16.24 -22.11 -17.32
N GLU A 82 17.09 -22.79 -16.58
CA GLU A 82 16.67 -23.85 -15.64
C GLU A 82 16.15 -23.29 -14.30
N LYS A 83 16.45 -22.02 -14.01
CA LYS A 83 16.16 -21.42 -12.70
C LYS A 83 14.67 -21.14 -12.54
N LYS A 84 14.03 -21.84 -11.58
CA LYS A 84 12.64 -21.64 -11.19
C LYS A 84 12.58 -21.05 -9.80
N ILE A 85 11.75 -20.01 -9.65
CA ILE A 85 11.46 -19.37 -8.36
C ILE A 85 10.15 -19.94 -7.83
N SER A 86 10.11 -20.30 -6.55
CA SER A 86 8.91 -20.84 -5.90
C SER A 86 8.35 -19.88 -4.84
N LEU A 87 7.04 -19.99 -4.59
CA LEU A 87 6.31 -19.14 -3.65
C LEU A 87 5.29 -19.94 -2.85
N ASP A 88 5.36 -19.83 -1.52
CA ASP A 88 4.32 -20.26 -0.60
C ASP A 88 3.49 -19.06 -0.14
N ILE A 89 2.21 -19.03 -0.49
CA ILE A 89 1.23 -18.04 -0.02
C ILE A 89 0.43 -18.66 1.11
N LEU A 90 0.60 -18.10 2.32
CA LEU A 90 -0.05 -18.55 3.53
C LEU A 90 -1.22 -17.61 3.85
N ILE A 91 -2.44 -18.11 3.82
CA ILE A 91 -3.66 -17.34 4.01
C ILE A 91 -4.45 -17.79 5.23
N GLY A 92 -5.28 -16.90 5.78
CA GLY A 92 -6.18 -17.23 6.88
C GLY A 92 -7.45 -17.93 6.42
N GLN A 93 -8.13 -18.65 7.33
CA GLN A 93 -9.36 -19.40 7.06
C GLN A 93 -10.53 -18.52 6.60
N HIS A 94 -10.55 -17.23 6.96
CA HIS A 94 -11.65 -16.30 6.68
C HIS A 94 -11.41 -15.40 5.46
N ILE A 95 -10.56 -15.83 4.51
CA ILE A 95 -10.36 -15.12 3.25
C ILE A 95 -11.66 -15.05 2.44
N SER A 96 -11.93 -13.89 1.81
CA SER A 96 -13.08 -13.78 0.91
C SER A 96 -12.91 -14.65 -0.34
N LYS A 97 -14.01 -15.20 -0.89
CA LYS A 97 -14.00 -16.00 -2.11
C LYS A 97 -13.34 -15.26 -3.29
N LYS A 98 -13.58 -13.94 -3.44
CA LYS A 98 -12.98 -13.11 -4.48
C LYS A 98 -11.44 -13.13 -4.38
N LYS A 99 -10.89 -12.87 -3.19
CA LYS A 99 -9.44 -12.84 -2.96
C LYS A 99 -8.81 -14.21 -3.15
N LEU A 100 -9.47 -15.26 -2.65
CA LEU A 100 -9.01 -16.64 -2.84
C LEU A 100 -8.94 -16.99 -4.33
N ASN A 101 -10.02 -16.77 -5.08
CA ASN A 101 -10.08 -17.07 -6.50
C ASN A 101 -8.96 -16.34 -7.27
N ASN A 102 -8.69 -15.08 -6.95
CA ASN A 102 -7.62 -14.33 -7.59
C ASN A 102 -6.23 -14.95 -7.35
N LEU A 103 -5.97 -15.49 -6.16
CA LEU A 103 -4.70 -16.16 -5.87
C LEU A 103 -4.62 -17.54 -6.53
N GLU A 104 -5.72 -18.29 -6.53
CA GLU A 104 -5.81 -19.62 -7.13
C GLU A 104 -5.54 -19.61 -8.66
N THR A 105 -5.79 -18.48 -9.35
CA THR A 105 -5.46 -18.38 -10.79
C THR A 105 -3.95 -18.52 -11.06
N PHE A 106 -3.11 -18.28 -10.06
CA PHE A 106 -1.64 -18.40 -10.18
C PHE A 106 -1.10 -19.69 -9.59
N ARG A 107 -1.94 -20.52 -8.96
CA ARG A 107 -1.51 -21.82 -8.40
C ARG A 107 -0.94 -22.71 -9.52
N ASN A 108 0.26 -23.23 -9.29
CA ASN A 108 0.94 -24.18 -10.19
C ASN A 108 2.03 -24.92 -9.41
N GLU A 109 2.89 -25.67 -10.10
CA GLU A 109 3.99 -26.44 -9.48
C GLU A 109 4.98 -25.60 -8.63
N ASN A 110 5.08 -24.28 -8.89
CA ASN A 110 6.00 -23.37 -8.23
C ASN A 110 5.29 -22.36 -7.29
N ILE A 111 3.97 -22.24 -7.35
CA ILE A 111 3.19 -21.30 -6.55
C ILE A 111 2.12 -22.07 -5.79
N ASN A 112 2.26 -22.14 -4.48
CA ASN A 112 1.34 -22.81 -3.56
C ASN A 112 0.50 -21.81 -2.79
N VAL A 113 -0.80 -22.07 -2.65
CA VAL A 113 -1.72 -21.31 -1.79
C VAL A 113 -2.25 -22.26 -0.72
N THR A 114 -2.00 -21.97 0.55
CA THR A 114 -2.39 -22.84 1.66
C THR A 114 -3.07 -22.06 2.77
N MET A 115 -4.13 -22.66 3.34
CA MET A 115 -4.89 -22.08 4.46
C MET A 115 -4.31 -22.50 5.79
N HIS A 116 -4.22 -21.58 6.73
CA HIS A 116 -3.70 -21.80 8.08
C HIS A 116 -4.51 -21.01 9.10
N ASP A 117 -4.62 -21.53 10.31
CA ASP A 117 -5.25 -20.80 11.43
C ASP A 117 -4.42 -19.59 11.84
N ARG A 118 -3.09 -19.72 11.77
CA ARG A 118 -2.12 -18.68 12.12
C ARG A 118 -1.06 -18.49 11.03
N PRO A 119 -1.44 -17.91 9.87
CA PRO A 119 -0.56 -17.87 8.70
C PRO A 119 0.77 -17.13 8.95
N LEU A 120 0.77 -16.07 9.77
CA LEU A 120 1.98 -15.36 10.13
C LEU A 120 2.93 -16.21 10.99
N GLN A 121 2.39 -16.99 11.92
CA GLN A 121 3.19 -17.90 12.73
C GLN A 121 3.78 -19.04 11.87
N THR A 122 2.99 -19.56 10.94
CA THR A 122 3.46 -20.55 9.95
C THR A 122 4.58 -19.97 9.08
N LEU A 123 4.46 -18.71 8.64
CA LEU A 123 5.52 -18.03 7.91
C LEU A 123 6.82 -18.02 8.72
N PHE A 124 6.78 -17.62 9.98
CA PHE A 124 7.97 -17.62 10.85
C PHE A 124 8.57 -19.00 11.07
N GLN A 125 7.75 -20.05 11.10
CA GLN A 125 8.25 -21.43 11.23
C GLN A 125 8.95 -21.88 9.95
N LYS A 126 8.34 -21.62 8.78
CA LYS A 126 8.92 -21.97 7.48
C LYS A 126 10.25 -21.24 7.23
N THR A 127 10.33 -19.97 7.57
CA THR A 127 11.51 -19.14 7.31
C THR A 127 12.62 -19.27 8.37
N LYS A 128 12.50 -20.24 9.29
CA LYS A 128 13.65 -20.74 10.06
C LYS A 128 14.65 -21.47 9.16
N ASP A 129 14.17 -22.09 8.09
CA ASP A 129 15.00 -22.53 6.99
C ASP A 129 15.49 -21.29 6.22
N THR A 130 16.80 -21.07 6.25
CA THR A 130 17.43 -19.90 5.64
C THR A 130 17.37 -19.89 4.11
N SER A 131 17.01 -21.01 3.49
CA SER A 131 16.77 -21.10 2.05
C SER A 131 15.45 -20.46 1.62
N ILE A 132 14.51 -20.22 2.57
CA ILE A 132 13.19 -19.62 2.32
C ILE A 132 13.17 -18.17 2.79
N LYS A 133 12.94 -17.22 1.88
CA LYS A 133 12.87 -15.81 2.21
C LYS A 133 11.43 -15.35 2.44
N ALA A 134 11.17 -14.78 3.62
CA ALA A 134 9.91 -14.12 3.90
C ALA A 134 9.78 -12.78 3.15
N LEU A 135 8.69 -12.59 2.40
CA LEU A 135 8.34 -11.30 1.79
C LEU A 135 7.50 -10.48 2.78
N ARG A 136 8.17 -9.80 3.70
CA ARG A 136 7.53 -8.96 4.72
C ARG A 136 7.96 -7.52 4.63
N GLN A 137 7.19 -6.70 3.91
CA GLN A 137 7.48 -5.28 3.69
C GLN A 137 7.61 -4.48 5.00
N SER A 138 6.86 -4.84 6.05
CA SER A 138 6.90 -4.15 7.35
C SER A 138 8.22 -4.26 8.08
N ASN A 139 9.08 -5.23 7.74
CA ASN A 139 10.32 -5.54 8.46
C ASN A 139 11.57 -5.50 7.58
N ASP A 140 11.40 -5.31 6.28
CA ASP A 140 12.48 -5.43 5.30
C ASP A 140 12.66 -4.10 4.58
N ASP A 141 13.81 -3.46 4.76
CA ASP A 141 14.07 -2.14 4.18
C ASP A 141 14.29 -2.19 2.66
N ASN A 142 14.59 -3.37 2.10
CA ASN A 142 14.57 -3.55 0.64
C ASN A 142 13.18 -3.28 0.05
N ALA A 143 12.12 -3.38 0.85
CA ALA A 143 10.78 -2.99 0.44
C ALA A 143 10.65 -1.49 0.14
N LEU A 144 11.45 -0.64 0.76
CA LEU A 144 11.41 0.82 0.55
C LEU A 144 11.94 1.19 -0.84
N ILE A 145 12.93 0.46 -1.33
CA ILE A 145 13.62 0.73 -2.60
C ILE A 145 12.63 0.76 -3.76
N GLY A 146 11.70 -0.19 -3.80
CA GLY A 146 10.72 -0.29 -4.89
C GLY A 146 9.77 0.91 -5.00
N TYR A 147 9.55 1.63 -3.90
CA TYR A 147 8.69 2.82 -3.88
C TYR A 147 9.40 4.12 -4.32
N SER A 148 10.71 4.11 -4.54
CA SER A 148 11.43 5.29 -5.04
C SER A 148 10.88 5.78 -6.37
N THR A 149 10.51 4.88 -7.27
CA THR A 149 9.90 5.23 -8.56
C THR A 149 8.55 5.92 -8.40
N LEU A 150 7.77 5.56 -7.38
CA LEU A 150 6.51 6.24 -7.07
C LEU A 150 6.79 7.66 -6.55
N ALA A 151 7.80 7.84 -5.71
CA ALA A 151 8.21 9.16 -5.24
C ALA A 151 8.69 10.05 -6.40
N ASP A 152 9.48 9.49 -7.34
CA ASP A 152 9.93 10.21 -8.52
C ASP A 152 8.76 10.70 -9.38
N GLU A 153 7.80 9.81 -9.66
CA GLU A 153 6.60 10.15 -10.44
C GLU A 153 5.76 11.24 -9.73
N LEU A 154 5.60 11.16 -8.41
CA LEU A 154 4.88 12.18 -7.65
C LEU A 154 5.56 13.54 -7.74
N LEU A 155 6.89 13.59 -7.70
CA LEU A 155 7.66 14.82 -7.76
C LEU A 155 7.68 15.51 -9.14
N GLU A 156 7.17 14.83 -10.18
CA GLU A 156 6.90 15.45 -11.50
C GLU A 156 5.58 16.26 -11.51
N ILE A 157 4.74 16.12 -10.48
CA ILE A 157 3.51 16.91 -10.34
C ILE A 157 3.87 18.35 -9.97
N ALA A 158 3.39 19.30 -10.76
CA ALA A 158 3.62 20.71 -10.50
C ALA A 158 3.02 21.12 -9.14
N ASP A 159 3.78 21.90 -8.38
CA ASP A 159 3.37 22.47 -7.10
C ASP A 159 2.81 21.44 -6.11
N LEU A 160 3.37 20.23 -6.10
CA LEU A 160 3.01 19.20 -5.15
C LEU A 160 3.29 19.65 -3.72
N GLN A 161 2.25 19.74 -2.88
CA GLN A 161 2.36 20.17 -1.49
C GLN A 161 2.04 19.08 -0.47
N ALA A 162 1.09 18.18 -0.78
CA ALA A 162 0.69 17.14 0.15
C ALA A 162 0.35 15.81 -0.55
N VAL A 163 0.65 14.70 0.12
CA VAL A 163 0.30 13.34 -0.33
C VAL A 163 -0.43 12.61 0.78
N PHE A 164 -1.63 12.09 0.47
CA PHE A 164 -2.45 11.29 1.36
C PHE A 164 -2.46 9.82 0.95
N ILE A 165 -2.28 8.90 1.91
CA ILE A 165 -2.28 7.46 1.67
C ILE A 165 -2.88 6.67 2.83
N GLY A 166 -3.79 5.73 2.52
CA GLY A 166 -4.21 4.71 3.46
C GLY A 166 -3.05 3.78 3.83
N THR A 167 -2.80 3.55 5.10
CA THR A 167 -1.60 2.88 5.57
C THR A 167 -1.86 1.84 6.65
N SER A 168 -1.33 0.62 6.47
CA SER A 168 -1.30 -0.42 7.50
C SER A 168 0.06 -0.44 8.22
N SER A 169 1.09 -0.95 7.60
CA SER A 169 2.45 -1.06 8.18
C SER A 169 3.32 0.20 8.08
N GLY A 170 2.91 1.18 7.27
CA GLY A 170 3.68 2.41 7.05
C GLY A 170 4.77 2.33 5.97
N THR A 171 5.01 1.18 5.34
CA THR A 171 6.15 1.00 4.43
C THR A 171 6.16 1.98 3.26
N THR A 172 5.03 2.14 2.57
CA THR A 172 4.93 3.05 1.41
C THR A 172 5.10 4.50 1.85
N ALA A 173 4.43 4.91 2.93
CA ALA A 173 4.52 6.27 3.46
C ALA A 173 5.95 6.61 3.92
N GLN A 174 6.64 5.67 4.59
CA GLN A 174 8.04 5.85 4.98
C GLN A 174 8.93 6.06 3.75
N ALA A 175 8.81 5.20 2.74
CA ALA A 175 9.61 5.31 1.52
C ALA A 175 9.39 6.65 0.80
N LEU A 176 8.14 7.11 0.70
CA LEU A 176 7.82 8.41 0.09
C LEU A 176 8.42 9.56 0.89
N ALA A 177 8.20 9.59 2.21
CA ALA A 177 8.71 10.65 3.07
C ALA A 177 10.25 10.73 3.05
N GLU A 178 10.94 9.58 3.11
CA GLU A 178 12.40 9.51 2.99
C GLU A 178 12.90 10.08 1.64
N ASN A 179 12.23 9.73 0.54
CA ASN A 179 12.57 10.24 -0.78
C ASN A 179 12.32 11.76 -0.89
N PHE A 180 11.20 12.28 -0.40
CA PHE A 180 10.92 13.72 -0.40
C PHE A 180 11.98 14.50 0.39
N ILE A 181 12.31 14.02 1.59
CA ILE A 181 13.31 14.64 2.46
C ILE A 181 14.71 14.58 1.81
N SER A 182 15.13 13.42 1.28
CA SER A 182 16.46 13.25 0.68
C SER A 182 16.67 14.13 -0.55
N LYS A 183 15.59 14.47 -1.25
CA LYS A 183 15.58 15.36 -2.43
C LYS A 183 15.30 16.84 -2.09
N ASN A 184 15.27 17.18 -0.79
CA ASN A 184 14.96 18.52 -0.28
C ASN A 184 13.62 19.07 -0.80
N LYS A 185 12.62 18.21 -0.96
CA LYS A 185 11.27 18.60 -1.38
C LYS A 185 10.38 18.80 -0.17
N LYS A 186 9.67 19.92 -0.14
CA LYS A 186 8.70 20.26 0.91
C LYS A 186 7.34 19.71 0.52
N VAL A 187 7.12 18.42 0.77
CA VAL A 187 5.85 17.73 0.52
C VAL A 187 5.36 17.13 1.82
N GLU A 188 4.19 17.53 2.29
CA GLU A 188 3.57 17.00 3.49
C GLU A 188 3.15 15.54 3.26
N MET A 189 3.60 14.62 4.13
CA MET A 189 3.18 13.22 4.09
C MET A 189 2.05 13.00 5.08
N HIS A 190 0.86 12.67 4.59
CA HIS A 190 -0.31 12.36 5.40
C HIS A 190 -0.66 10.87 5.29
N ILE A 191 -0.75 10.20 6.43
CA ILE A 191 -1.22 8.82 6.49
C ILE A 191 -2.64 8.75 7.03
N VAL A 192 -3.38 7.73 6.60
CA VAL A 192 -4.74 7.48 7.09
C VAL A 192 -4.84 6.02 7.54
N GLN A 193 -5.27 5.84 8.77
CA GLN A 193 -5.56 4.53 9.35
C GLN A 193 -7.06 4.44 9.71
N THR A 194 -7.51 3.27 10.10
CA THR A 194 -8.92 3.03 10.43
C THR A 194 -9.16 3.13 11.92
N SER A 195 -10.37 3.45 12.34
CA SER A 195 -10.77 3.47 13.75
C SER A 195 -10.59 2.12 14.46
N SER A 196 -10.58 0.99 13.72
CA SER A 196 -10.31 -0.34 14.29
C SER A 196 -8.83 -0.71 14.38
N CYS A 197 -7.94 -0.02 13.64
CA CYS A 197 -6.49 -0.29 13.64
C CYS A 197 -5.71 0.97 13.25
N HIS A 198 -5.18 1.70 14.25
CA HIS A 198 -4.52 3.01 14.04
C HIS A 198 -3.27 3.22 14.93
N PRO A 199 -2.37 2.24 15.03
CA PRO A 199 -1.24 2.31 15.96
C PRO A 199 -0.27 3.46 15.67
N ILE A 200 -0.20 3.95 14.42
CA ILE A 200 0.68 5.06 14.04
C ILE A 200 -0.07 6.39 14.24
N ALA A 201 -1.32 6.47 13.79
CA ALA A 201 -2.10 7.71 13.82
C ALA A 201 -2.40 8.20 15.25
N ASN A 202 -2.44 7.32 16.25
CA ASN A 202 -2.57 7.67 17.67
C ASN A 202 -1.50 8.65 18.19
N ALA A 203 -0.40 8.82 17.49
CA ALA A 203 0.62 9.79 17.87
C ALA A 203 0.26 11.23 17.46
N PHE A 204 -0.74 11.41 16.60
CA PHE A 204 -1.13 12.70 16.03
C PHE A 204 -2.54 13.13 16.38
N VAL A 205 -3.45 12.18 16.51
CA VAL A 205 -4.87 12.45 16.76
C VAL A 205 -5.45 11.39 17.69
N ASP A 206 -6.38 11.82 18.56
CA ASP A 206 -7.23 10.92 19.31
C ASP A 206 -8.52 10.63 18.52
N SER A 207 -9.07 9.44 18.69
CA SER A 207 -10.36 9.08 18.11
C SER A 207 -11.27 8.47 19.16
N ASP A 208 -12.44 9.07 19.32
CA ASP A 208 -13.51 8.56 20.19
C ASP A 208 -14.36 7.48 19.47
N VAL A 209 -14.18 7.34 18.15
CA VAL A 209 -14.92 6.38 17.33
C VAL A 209 -14.09 5.11 17.17
N ILE A 210 -14.63 3.99 17.65
CA ILE A 210 -14.03 2.67 17.52
C ILE A 210 -15.01 1.77 16.77
N ASP A 211 -14.69 1.44 15.52
CA ASP A 211 -15.40 0.38 14.80
C ASP A 211 -14.88 -1.00 15.25
N GLU A 212 -15.74 -1.96 15.49
CA GLU A 212 -15.33 -3.34 15.82
C GLU A 212 -14.51 -3.95 14.68
N LYS A 213 -14.89 -3.65 13.44
CA LYS A 213 -14.21 -4.10 12.23
C LYS A 213 -14.28 -3.05 11.14
N SER A 214 -13.12 -2.72 10.56
CA SER A 214 -13.10 -1.81 9.41
C SER A 214 -13.52 -2.49 8.12
N ILE A 215 -14.25 -1.74 7.28
CA ILE A 215 -14.51 -2.09 5.88
C ILE A 215 -13.27 -1.96 4.99
N ALA A 216 -12.27 -1.16 5.40
CA ALA A 216 -10.96 -1.09 4.77
C ALA A 216 -10.06 -2.22 5.31
N ASP A 217 -10.26 -3.42 4.81
CA ASP A 217 -9.77 -4.69 5.34
C ASP A 217 -8.26 -4.95 5.17
N ALA A 218 -7.54 -4.04 4.50
CA ALA A 218 -6.08 -4.13 4.38
C ALA A 218 -5.33 -3.46 5.56
N ILE A 219 -6.01 -2.69 6.42
CA ILE A 219 -5.41 -1.99 7.55
C ILE A 219 -5.52 -2.86 8.81
N VAL A 220 -4.53 -3.72 9.03
CA VAL A 220 -4.58 -4.77 10.06
C VAL A 220 -3.27 -4.94 10.84
N ASP A 221 -2.26 -4.12 10.59
CA ASP A 221 -0.95 -4.27 11.25
C ASP A 221 -0.93 -3.50 12.58
N HIS A 222 -1.40 -4.15 13.66
CA HIS A 222 -1.37 -3.59 15.01
C HIS A 222 0.05 -3.40 15.57
N MET A 223 1.05 -4.11 15.04
CA MET A 223 2.44 -4.02 15.50
C MET A 223 3.16 -2.79 14.94
N ALA A 224 2.83 -2.40 13.71
CA ALA A 224 3.35 -1.24 12.99
C ALA A 224 4.85 -0.98 13.27
N LYS A 225 5.71 -1.94 12.97
CA LYS A 225 7.15 -1.89 13.30
C LYS A 225 7.89 -0.65 12.79
N ARG A 226 7.33 0.02 11.80
CA ARG A 226 7.86 1.27 11.24
C ARG A 226 7.34 2.52 11.97
N LYS A 227 6.52 2.35 13.02
CA LYS A 227 5.82 3.43 13.72
C LYS A 227 6.75 4.57 14.11
N ASP A 228 7.80 4.30 14.90
CA ASP A 228 8.64 5.36 15.47
C ASP A 228 9.42 6.13 14.41
N THR A 229 9.87 5.44 13.36
CA THR A 229 10.54 6.06 12.21
C THR A 229 9.54 6.91 11.42
N LEU A 230 8.35 6.36 11.14
CA LEU A 230 7.37 7.06 10.31
C LEU A 230 6.79 8.28 11.01
N ILE A 231 6.56 8.25 12.32
CA ILE A 231 6.13 9.43 13.10
C ILE A 231 7.11 10.59 12.90
N LYS A 232 8.41 10.35 13.11
CA LYS A 232 9.45 11.36 12.92
C LYS A 232 9.52 11.91 11.49
N LEU A 233 9.29 11.04 10.51
CA LEU A 233 9.30 11.45 9.09
C LEU A 233 8.07 12.32 8.76
N ILE A 234 6.88 11.94 9.25
CA ILE A 234 5.65 12.72 9.07
C ILE A 234 5.83 14.12 9.69
N GLU A 235 6.30 14.20 10.94
CA GLU A 235 6.61 15.48 11.60
C GLU A 235 7.62 16.30 10.78
N LYS A 236 8.68 15.69 10.31
CA LYS A 236 9.72 16.37 9.52
C LYS A 236 9.21 16.88 8.17
N THR A 237 8.22 16.24 7.58
CA THR A 237 7.57 16.71 6.35
C THR A 237 6.52 17.79 6.59
N GLY A 238 6.14 18.08 7.83
CA GLY A 238 5.02 18.97 8.18
C GLY A 238 3.64 18.34 8.00
N GLY A 239 3.60 17.04 7.70
CA GLY A 239 2.37 16.27 7.52
C GLY A 239 1.67 15.90 8.83
N SER A 240 0.73 14.97 8.74
CA SER A 240 -0.03 14.49 9.90
C SER A 240 -0.56 13.06 9.63
N ALA A 241 -1.27 12.52 10.61
CA ALA A 241 -1.98 11.26 10.48
C ALA A 241 -3.47 11.45 10.82
N TRP A 242 -4.31 10.59 10.25
CA TRP A 242 -5.77 10.68 10.34
C TRP A 242 -6.35 9.32 10.66
N ILE A 243 -7.46 9.30 11.40
CA ILE A 243 -8.20 8.07 11.74
C ILE A 243 -9.58 8.17 11.09
N ALA A 244 -9.90 7.23 10.20
CA ALA A 244 -11.17 7.22 9.49
C ALA A 244 -12.08 6.09 10.00
N SER A 245 -13.33 6.44 10.34
CA SER A 245 -14.41 5.50 10.63
C SER A 245 -14.97 4.88 9.34
N ASN A 246 -15.76 3.81 9.48
CA ASN A 246 -16.46 3.21 8.35
C ASN A 246 -17.39 4.20 7.64
N GLU A 247 -18.07 5.07 8.39
CA GLU A 247 -18.92 6.12 7.83
C GLU A 247 -18.12 7.12 6.98
N GLN A 248 -16.96 7.57 7.46
CA GLN A 248 -16.09 8.48 6.75
C GLN A 248 -15.48 7.84 5.48
N ILE A 249 -15.18 6.54 5.52
CA ILE A 249 -14.73 5.79 4.34
C ILE A 249 -15.83 5.73 3.28
N LEU A 250 -17.07 5.44 3.67
CA LEU A 250 -18.21 5.43 2.75
C LEU A 250 -18.49 6.83 2.17
N ALA A 251 -18.48 7.87 3.00
CA ALA A 251 -18.64 9.24 2.54
C ALA A 251 -17.54 9.64 1.52
N ALA A 252 -16.30 9.19 1.72
CA ALA A 252 -15.21 9.41 0.78
C ALA A 252 -15.41 8.66 -0.55
N GLN A 253 -15.98 7.45 -0.53
CA GLN A 253 -16.37 6.73 -1.76
C GLN A 253 -17.48 7.46 -2.49
N ASP A 254 -18.51 7.91 -1.77
CA ASP A 254 -19.69 8.56 -2.34
C ASP A 254 -19.33 9.91 -2.99
N ILE A 255 -18.57 10.76 -2.31
CA ILE A 255 -18.14 12.04 -2.87
C ILE A 255 -17.21 11.84 -4.08
N THR A 256 -16.31 10.86 -4.01
CA THR A 256 -15.44 10.49 -5.14
C THR A 256 -16.30 10.06 -6.33
N LYS A 257 -17.21 9.11 -6.16
CA LYS A 257 -18.07 8.62 -7.23
C LYS A 257 -18.91 9.72 -7.85
N LYS A 258 -19.47 10.61 -7.00
CA LYS A 258 -20.33 11.71 -7.43
C LYS A 258 -19.60 12.73 -8.32
N HIS A 259 -18.32 13.00 -8.05
CA HIS A 259 -17.57 14.09 -8.71
C HIS A 259 -16.50 13.61 -9.70
N THR A 260 -16.29 12.30 -9.84
CA THR A 260 -15.26 11.74 -10.74
C THR A 260 -15.76 10.59 -11.60
N ASP A 261 -16.96 10.06 -11.36
CA ASP A 261 -17.49 8.80 -11.92
C ASP A 261 -16.64 7.55 -11.64
N ILE A 262 -15.61 7.66 -10.82
CA ILE A 262 -14.74 6.54 -10.44
C ILE A 262 -15.25 5.89 -9.14
N SER A 263 -15.37 4.57 -9.16
CA SER A 263 -15.55 3.79 -7.92
C SER A 263 -14.19 3.34 -7.39
N ILE A 264 -13.84 3.81 -6.21
CA ILE A 264 -12.59 3.43 -5.53
C ILE A 264 -12.88 2.41 -4.42
N SER A 265 -11.91 1.53 -4.13
CA SER A 265 -12.04 0.57 -3.02
C SER A 265 -12.08 1.28 -1.66
N THR A 266 -12.61 0.60 -0.64
CA THR A 266 -12.62 1.11 0.74
C THR A 266 -11.21 1.40 1.26
N ASN A 267 -10.21 0.59 0.87
CA ASN A 267 -8.80 0.82 1.20
C ASN A 267 -8.26 2.10 0.52
N SER A 268 -8.64 2.35 -0.72
CA SER A 268 -8.25 3.56 -1.47
C SER A 268 -8.96 4.81 -0.97
N ALA A 269 -10.22 4.68 -0.54
CA ALA A 269 -11.02 5.78 0.00
C ALA A 269 -10.43 6.39 1.27
N LEU A 270 -9.57 5.67 2.00
CA LEU A 270 -8.87 6.21 3.15
C LEU A 270 -8.10 7.51 2.83
N SER A 271 -7.40 7.56 1.68
CA SER A 271 -6.65 8.77 1.31
C SER A 271 -7.56 10.00 1.15
N VAL A 272 -8.74 9.81 0.56
CA VAL A 272 -9.75 10.87 0.42
C VAL A 272 -10.39 11.22 1.77
N ALA A 273 -10.72 10.21 2.60
CA ALA A 273 -11.27 10.43 3.94
C ALA A 273 -10.32 11.26 4.83
N GLY A 274 -9.02 10.97 4.78
CA GLY A 274 -8.02 11.77 5.49
C GLY A 274 -7.90 13.20 4.97
N LEU A 275 -7.96 13.39 3.66
CA LEU A 275 -8.00 14.73 3.05
C LEU A 275 -9.25 15.51 3.51
N MET A 276 -10.44 14.88 3.51
CA MET A 276 -11.66 15.50 4.00
C MET A 276 -11.53 15.95 5.46
N GLN A 277 -10.93 15.11 6.32
CA GLN A 277 -10.70 15.48 7.72
C GLN A 277 -9.69 16.63 7.84
N ALA A 278 -8.62 16.62 7.06
CA ALA A 278 -7.60 17.67 7.07
C ALA A 278 -8.21 19.04 6.70
N VAL A 279 -9.02 19.09 5.65
CA VAL A 279 -9.75 20.31 5.26
C VAL A 279 -10.74 20.72 6.35
N TYR A 280 -11.50 19.79 6.92
CA TYR A 280 -12.45 20.09 8.00
C TYR A 280 -11.76 20.69 9.25
N THR A 281 -10.52 20.31 9.51
CA THR A 281 -9.71 20.89 10.61
C THR A 281 -9.02 22.21 10.25
N GLY A 282 -9.29 22.76 9.05
CA GLY A 282 -8.76 24.04 8.60
C GLY A 282 -7.42 23.99 7.86
N LYS A 283 -6.92 22.79 7.50
CA LYS A 283 -5.75 22.71 6.62
C LYS A 283 -6.12 23.17 5.19
N SER A 284 -5.21 23.91 4.58
CA SER A 284 -5.32 24.39 3.21
C SER A 284 -3.96 24.32 2.51
N TRP A 285 -3.98 24.23 1.21
CA TRP A 285 -2.79 24.18 0.35
C TRP A 285 -3.03 25.05 -0.88
N ASP A 286 -2.03 25.89 -1.22
CA ASP A 286 -2.07 26.75 -2.40
C ASP A 286 -1.59 26.01 -3.67
N GLY A 287 -1.30 24.74 -3.57
CA GLY A 287 -0.81 23.89 -4.65
C GLY A 287 -1.54 22.54 -4.71
N THR A 288 -0.88 21.57 -5.33
CA THR A 288 -1.48 20.27 -5.62
C THR A 288 -1.43 19.33 -4.42
N VAL A 289 -2.60 18.79 -4.08
CA VAL A 289 -2.76 17.69 -3.13
C VAL A 289 -2.94 16.39 -3.91
N VAL A 290 -2.27 15.32 -3.49
CA VAL A 290 -2.40 14.00 -4.11
C VAL A 290 -3.04 13.02 -3.16
N CYS A 291 -4.08 12.30 -3.63
CA CYS A 291 -4.58 11.08 -2.98
C CYS A 291 -4.06 9.85 -3.75
N ILE A 292 -3.37 8.94 -3.04
CA ILE A 292 -2.93 7.68 -3.65
C ILE A 292 -4.08 6.68 -3.62
N ILE A 293 -4.51 6.24 -4.79
CA ILE A 293 -5.53 5.21 -4.97
C ILE A 293 -4.82 3.86 -5.04
N CYS A 294 -4.76 3.16 -3.91
CA CYS A 294 -3.83 2.04 -3.67
C CYS A 294 -4.17 0.73 -4.41
N GLY A 295 -5.42 0.53 -4.83
CA GLY A 295 -5.99 -0.73 -5.30
C GLY A 295 -6.88 -1.41 -4.24
N ASP A 296 -7.42 -2.58 -4.58
CA ASP A 296 -8.36 -3.38 -3.75
C ASP A 296 -7.69 -4.09 -2.56
#